data_76340a64f2e73fc89b3d48b28a177792
#
_entry.id   76340a64f2e73fc89b3d48b28a177792
#
_cell.length_a   1.000
_cell.length_b   1.000
_cell.length_c   1.000
_cell.angle_alpha   90.00
_cell.angle_beta   90.00
_cell.angle_gamma   90.00
#
_symmetry.space_group_name_H-M   'P 1'
#
loop_
_entity.id
_entity.type
_entity.pdbx_description
1 polymer ?
#
loop_
_entity_poly.entity_id
_entity_poly.type
_entity_poly.pdbx_seq_one_letter_code
_entity_poly.pdbx_strand_id
1 'polypeptide(L)'
;MPSESEILSTLSSYLRELFEIPAERITLGARLLEDLDLDSIDAVDLVVKLQQYTGRRIEPGGFKSVRTIGDVVSKIHAQLLKSA
;
A
#
# COMPACT_ATOMS: atom_id res chain seq x y z
N MET A 1 -2.30 -4.85 -16.86
CA MET A 1 -1.73 -5.00 -15.53
C MET A 1 -1.13 -3.68 -15.07
N PRO A 2 -1.43 -3.20 -13.87
CA PRO A 2 -0.93 -1.90 -13.44
C PRO A 2 0.58 -1.88 -13.24
N SER A 3 1.20 -0.78 -13.60
CA SER A 3 2.60 -0.53 -13.33
C SER A 3 2.80 -0.14 -11.87
N GLU A 4 4.03 -0.10 -11.40
CA GLU A 4 4.32 0.37 -10.04
C GLU A 4 3.82 1.80 -9.84
N SER A 5 3.92 2.64 -10.87
CA SER A 5 3.44 4.01 -10.83
C SER A 5 1.92 4.08 -10.63
N GLU A 6 1.18 3.22 -11.29
CA GLU A 6 -0.28 3.15 -11.13
C GLU A 6 -0.67 2.63 -9.75
N ILE A 7 0.08 1.64 -9.24
CA ILE A 7 -0.14 1.12 -7.90
C ILE A 7 0.10 2.22 -6.87
N LEU A 8 1.18 2.97 -7.03
CA LEU A 8 1.48 4.09 -6.14
C LEU A 8 0.36 5.13 -6.17
N SER A 9 -0.14 5.45 -7.35
CA SER A 9 -1.23 6.42 -7.51
C SER A 9 -2.49 5.96 -6.79
N THR A 10 -2.85 4.69 -6.93
CA THR A 10 -4.02 4.11 -6.26
C THR A 10 -3.83 4.09 -4.75
N LEU A 11 -2.66 3.67 -4.30
CA LEU A 11 -2.32 3.64 -2.88
C LEU A 11 -2.37 5.06 -2.28
N SER A 12 -1.84 6.02 -3.01
CA SER A 12 -1.87 7.43 -2.61
C SER A 12 -3.31 7.92 -2.42
N SER A 13 -4.20 7.58 -3.35
CA SER A 13 -5.62 7.94 -3.23
C SER A 13 -6.24 7.35 -1.96
N TYR A 14 -5.98 6.09 -1.67
CA TYR A 14 -6.50 5.45 -0.46
C TYR A 14 -5.98 6.12 0.80
N LEU A 15 -4.70 6.44 0.85
CA LEU A 15 -4.10 7.10 2.02
C LEU A 15 -4.70 8.47 2.25
N ARG A 16 -4.98 9.20 1.18
CA ARG A 16 -5.59 10.52 1.28
C ARG A 16 -7.05 10.45 1.71
N GLU A 17 -7.80 9.50 1.17
CA GLU A 17 -9.23 9.36 1.46
C GLU A 17 -9.51 8.73 2.82
N LEU A 18 -8.77 7.70 3.18
CA LEU A 18 -9.02 6.93 4.41
C LEU A 18 -8.37 7.55 5.64
N PHE A 19 -7.20 8.13 5.48
CA PHE A 19 -6.39 8.61 6.62
C PHE A 19 -6.08 10.09 6.54
N GLU A 20 -6.59 10.79 5.54
CA GLU A 20 -6.38 12.23 5.37
C GLU A 20 -4.91 12.64 5.32
N ILE A 21 -4.06 11.76 4.76
CA ILE A 21 -2.64 12.03 4.64
C ILE A 21 -2.41 12.96 3.44
N PRO A 22 -1.70 14.09 3.62
CA PRO A 22 -1.40 14.98 2.50
C PRO A 22 -0.55 14.29 1.44
N ALA A 23 -0.83 14.57 0.17
CA ALA A 23 -0.09 13.98 -0.94
C ALA A 23 1.41 14.23 -0.84
N GLU A 24 1.82 15.37 -0.28
CA GLU A 24 3.22 15.75 -0.09
C GLU A 24 3.99 14.78 0.79
N ARG A 25 3.30 14.10 1.70
CA ARG A 25 3.92 13.13 2.60
C ARG A 25 3.97 11.73 2.01
N ILE A 26 3.29 11.50 0.91
CA ILE A 26 3.19 10.18 0.27
C ILE A 26 4.31 10.04 -0.75
N THR A 27 5.46 9.55 -0.31
CA THR A 27 6.62 9.29 -1.16
C THR A 27 7.04 7.83 -1.00
N LEU A 28 7.81 7.33 -1.95
CA LEU A 28 8.28 5.93 -1.90
C LEU A 28 9.08 5.64 -0.63
N GLY A 29 9.83 6.61 -0.14
CA GLY A 29 10.63 6.47 1.07
C GLY A 29 9.87 6.73 2.36
N ALA A 30 8.60 7.16 2.30
CA ALA A 30 7.82 7.45 3.49
C ALA A 30 7.58 6.18 4.29
N ARG A 31 7.87 6.22 5.58
CA ARG A 31 7.69 5.09 6.49
C ARG A 31 6.26 5.13 7.03
N LEU A 32 5.57 3.99 6.94
CA LEU A 32 4.16 3.91 7.28
C LEU A 32 3.88 4.28 8.74
N LEU A 33 4.66 3.74 9.67
CA LEU A 33 4.45 4.00 11.09
C LEU A 33 5.01 5.36 11.52
N GLU A 34 6.22 5.67 11.09
CA GLU A 34 6.96 6.83 11.60
C GLU A 34 6.61 8.13 10.89
N ASP A 35 6.42 8.08 9.59
CA ASP A 35 6.15 9.27 8.79
C ASP A 35 4.67 9.52 8.56
N LEU A 36 3.87 8.46 8.48
CA LEU A 36 2.44 8.56 8.19
C LEU A 36 1.55 8.25 9.39
N ASP A 37 2.14 7.88 10.52
CA ASP A 37 1.42 7.55 11.76
C ASP A 37 0.37 6.45 11.58
N LEU A 38 0.62 5.50 10.69
CA LEU A 38 -0.28 4.38 10.47
C LEU A 38 0.07 3.24 11.43
N ASP A 39 -0.89 2.82 12.23
CA ASP A 39 -0.69 1.68 13.14
C ASP A 39 -1.08 0.36 12.45
N SER A 40 -1.03 -0.74 13.21
CA SER A 40 -1.35 -2.07 12.66
C SER A 40 -2.79 -2.17 12.16
N ILE A 41 -3.72 -1.49 12.80
CA ILE A 41 -5.12 -1.50 12.42
C ILE A 41 -5.30 -0.78 11.08
N ASP A 42 -4.67 0.37 10.95
CA ASP A 42 -4.69 1.13 9.71
C ASP A 42 -4.07 0.33 8.56
N ALA A 43 -2.99 -0.38 8.84
CA ALA A 43 -2.33 -1.22 7.83
C ALA A 43 -3.26 -2.33 7.35
N VAL A 44 -4.04 -2.95 8.25
CA VAL A 44 -5.00 -3.98 7.87
C VAL A 44 -6.10 -3.40 6.98
N ASP A 45 -6.62 -2.23 7.32
CA ASP A 45 -7.63 -1.56 6.49
C ASP A 45 -7.09 -1.28 5.09
N LEU A 46 -5.84 -0.83 5.02
CA LEU A 46 -5.19 -0.56 3.74
C LEU A 46 -5.04 -1.84 2.91
N VAL A 47 -4.65 -2.95 3.54
CA VAL A 47 -4.53 -4.25 2.87
C VAL A 47 -5.87 -4.68 2.29
N VAL A 48 -6.96 -4.51 3.04
CA VAL A 48 -8.31 -4.84 2.57
C VAL A 48 -8.66 -4.03 1.32
N LYS A 49 -8.35 -2.75 1.32
CA LYS A 49 -8.61 -1.90 0.14
C LYS A 49 -7.75 -2.33 -1.06
N LEU A 50 -6.51 -2.71 -0.82
CA LEU A 50 -5.63 -3.19 -1.88
C LEU A 50 -6.11 -4.51 -2.46
N GLN A 51 -6.70 -5.38 -1.63
CA GLN A 51 -7.32 -6.62 -2.12
C GLN A 51 -8.48 -6.32 -3.05
N GLN A 52 -9.29 -5.32 -2.72
CA GLN A 52 -10.39 -4.90 -3.58
C GLN A 52 -9.87 -4.33 -4.91
N TYR A 53 -8.79 -3.59 -4.86
CA TYR A 53 -8.19 -3.01 -6.05
C TYR A 53 -7.61 -4.07 -6.98
N THR A 54 -6.87 -5.03 -6.42
CA THR A 54 -6.21 -6.06 -7.22
C THR A 54 -7.16 -7.21 -7.61
N GLY A 55 -8.27 -7.35 -6.90
CA GLY A 55 -9.17 -8.49 -7.07
C GLY A 55 -8.57 -9.80 -6.58
N ARG A 56 -7.49 -9.74 -5.80
CA ARG A 56 -6.78 -10.93 -5.32
C ARG A 56 -6.60 -10.87 -3.82
N ARG A 57 -6.52 -12.04 -3.22
CA ARG A 57 -6.31 -12.16 -1.79
C ARG A 57 -4.86 -11.81 -1.46
N ILE A 58 -4.69 -10.88 -0.55
CA ILE A 58 -3.38 -10.46 -0.06
C ILE A 58 -3.27 -10.88 1.40
N GLU A 59 -2.26 -11.67 1.73
CA GLU A 59 -2.07 -12.12 3.11
C GLU A 59 -1.46 -11.00 3.95
N PRO A 60 -2.13 -10.58 5.04
CA PRO A 60 -1.58 -9.54 5.91
C PRO A 60 -0.20 -9.87 6.45
N GLY A 61 0.08 -11.16 6.69
CA GLY A 61 1.39 -11.61 7.16
C GLY A 61 2.53 -11.26 6.20
N GLY A 62 2.24 -11.16 4.91
CA GLY A 62 3.25 -10.77 3.92
C GLY A 62 3.70 -9.33 4.04
N PHE A 63 2.97 -8.52 4.80
CA PHE A 63 3.28 -7.11 5.00
C PHE A 63 4.06 -6.83 6.28
N LYS A 64 4.41 -7.86 7.04
CA LYS A 64 5.18 -7.68 8.28
C LYS A 64 6.56 -7.07 8.07
N SER A 65 7.17 -7.33 6.93
CA SER A 65 8.47 -6.78 6.56
C SER A 65 8.38 -5.45 5.82
N VAL A 66 7.17 -5.02 5.47
CA VAL A 66 6.93 -3.77 4.76
C VAL A 66 7.04 -2.61 5.73
N ARG A 67 7.84 -1.61 5.40
CA ARG A 67 8.06 -0.43 6.25
C ARG A 67 7.73 0.86 5.54
N THR A 68 7.94 0.92 4.23
CA THR A 68 7.74 2.14 3.44
C THR A 68 6.66 1.95 2.39
N ILE A 69 6.21 3.06 1.81
CA ILE A 69 5.27 3.03 0.70
C ILE A 69 5.87 2.29 -0.49
N GLY A 70 7.15 2.47 -0.76
CA GLY A 70 7.84 1.74 -1.82
C GLY A 70 7.79 0.23 -1.62
N ASP A 71 7.92 -0.22 -0.38
CA ASP A 71 7.81 -1.64 -0.04
C ASP A 71 6.41 -2.17 -0.36
N VAL A 72 5.37 -1.40 -0.04
CA VAL A 72 3.98 -1.78 -0.35
C VAL A 72 3.79 -1.89 -1.87
N VAL A 73 4.24 -0.90 -2.62
CA VAL A 73 4.12 -0.89 -4.07
C VAL A 73 4.81 -2.11 -4.68
N SER A 74 6.04 -2.39 -4.24
CA SER A 74 6.80 -3.55 -4.73
C SER A 74 6.10 -4.86 -4.41
N LYS A 75 5.55 -4.97 -3.21
CA LYS A 75 4.84 -6.18 -2.77
C LYS A 75 3.60 -6.43 -3.62
N ILE A 76 2.81 -5.41 -3.84
CA ILE A 76 1.60 -5.51 -4.67
C ILE A 76 1.95 -5.86 -6.11
N HIS A 77 2.96 -5.20 -6.65
CA HIS A 77 3.41 -5.45 -8.02
C HIS A 77 3.87 -6.91 -8.19
N ALA A 78 4.63 -7.42 -7.22
CA ALA A 78 5.08 -8.81 -7.23
C ALA A 78 3.91 -9.79 -7.17
N GLN A 79 2.90 -9.49 -6.37
CA GLN A 79 1.69 -10.31 -6.27
C GLN A 79 0.95 -10.38 -7.60
N LEU A 80 0.82 -9.26 -8.28
CA LEU A 80 0.15 -9.21 -9.59
C LEU A 80 0.93 -9.99 -10.64
N LEU A 81 2.26 -9.92 -10.60
CA LEU A 81 3.11 -10.69 -11.51
C LEU A 81 2.98 -12.18 -11.29
N LYS A 82 2.96 -12.63 -10.03
CA LYS A 82 2.85 -14.04 -9.69
C LYS A 82 1.52 -14.65 -10.12
N SER A 83 0.50 -13.83 -10.19
CA SER A 83 -0.86 -14.30 -10.46
C SER A 83 -1.22 -14.27 -11.94
N ALA A 84 -0.32 -13.80 -12.76
CA ALA A 84 -0.55 -13.70 -14.20
C ALA A 84 -0.45 -15.07 -14.89
#